data_9a6d984f578b7b9e45ab2b35ad720be4
#
_entry.id   9a6d984f578b7b9e45ab2b35ad720be4
#
_cell.length_a   1.000
_cell.length_b   1.000
_cell.length_c   1.000
_cell.angle_alpha   90.00
_cell.angle_beta   90.00
_cell.angle_gamma   90.00
#
_symmetry.space_group_name_H-M   'P 1'
#
loop_
_entity.id
_entity.type
_entity.pdbx_description
1 polymer ?
#
loop_
_entity_poly.entity_id
_entity_poly.type
_entity_poly.pdbx_seq_one_letter_code
_entity_poly.pdbx_strand_id
1 'polypeptide(L)'
;ATRRAVDAGIFVVAAAGNDGGPDDDGLVSVPANIPRVITVGASTIDSEVWANSSSGSQSYDNGVQREHPHFKPEVVAPGVDIISTGNNNAWYSSSGTSDATVFVTAALALLLEAHPQYKPQQGSDGSCIDAIKFALMGTAQPLHEGGLHDDRSGYGQLQAMSWITEVGQTAPVCN
;
A
#
# COMPACT_ATOMS: atom_id res chain seq x y z
N ALA A 1 -12.25 14.42 -2.56
CA ALA A 1 -11.94 14.28 -1.13
C ALA A 1 -10.51 13.74 -0.93
N THR A 2 -10.16 12.56 -1.46
CA THR A 2 -8.86 11.88 -1.23
C THR A 2 -7.65 12.72 -1.62
N ARG A 3 -7.65 13.35 -2.81
CA ARG A 3 -6.55 14.24 -3.23
C ARG A 3 -6.28 15.34 -2.21
N ARG A 4 -7.33 16.01 -1.73
CA ARG A 4 -7.18 17.05 -0.69
C ARG A 4 -6.64 16.51 0.63
N ALA A 5 -6.95 15.25 0.99
CA ALA A 5 -6.41 14.62 2.18
C ALA A 5 -4.91 14.39 2.05
N VAL A 6 -4.45 13.78 0.97
CA VAL A 6 -3.01 13.53 0.76
C VAL A 6 -2.22 14.83 0.54
N ASP A 7 -2.81 15.85 -0.09
CA ASP A 7 -2.21 17.17 -0.23
C ASP A 7 -2.04 17.91 1.10
N ALA A 8 -2.88 17.55 2.09
CA ALA A 8 -2.79 18.05 3.48
C ALA A 8 -1.94 17.14 4.39
N GLY A 9 -1.16 16.23 3.84
CA GLY A 9 -0.27 15.33 4.59
C GLY A 9 -0.98 14.17 5.29
N ILE A 10 -2.27 13.92 5.02
CA ILE A 10 -3.01 12.80 5.61
C ILE A 10 -2.69 11.53 4.81
N PHE A 11 -2.17 10.53 5.50
CA PHE A 11 -1.94 9.22 4.89
C PHE A 11 -3.26 8.53 4.54
N VAL A 12 -3.36 8.08 3.31
CA VAL A 12 -4.49 7.27 2.82
C VAL A 12 -3.94 5.95 2.31
N VAL A 13 -4.42 4.85 2.87
CA VAL A 13 -4.10 3.49 2.43
C VAL A 13 -5.35 2.93 1.76
N ALA A 14 -5.22 2.34 0.58
CA ALA A 14 -6.35 1.83 -0.18
C ALA A 14 -6.05 0.47 -0.79
N ALA A 15 -7.06 -0.38 -0.83
CA ALA A 15 -7.03 -1.66 -1.51
C ALA A 15 -6.86 -1.46 -3.03
N ALA A 16 -6.04 -2.30 -3.65
CA ALA A 16 -5.84 -2.27 -5.10
C ALA A 16 -7.13 -2.58 -5.88
N GLY A 17 -7.96 -3.45 -5.33
CA GLY A 17 -9.15 -4.02 -5.96
C GLY A 17 -9.04 -5.53 -6.07
N ASN A 18 -10.17 -6.19 -6.33
CA ASN A 18 -10.24 -7.65 -6.41
C ASN A 18 -10.62 -8.13 -7.83
N ASP A 19 -10.32 -7.32 -8.83
CA ASP A 19 -10.75 -7.48 -10.22
C ASP A 19 -9.64 -8.09 -11.11
N GLY A 20 -8.61 -8.71 -10.51
CA GLY A 20 -7.48 -9.33 -11.21
C GLY A 20 -7.78 -10.67 -11.88
N GLY A 21 -9.02 -11.13 -11.79
CA GLY A 21 -9.46 -12.36 -12.45
C GLY A 21 -9.53 -12.26 -13.98
N PRO A 22 -9.70 -13.38 -14.68
CA PRO A 22 -9.64 -13.43 -16.14
C PRO A 22 -10.78 -12.70 -16.86
N ASP A 23 -11.85 -12.35 -16.15
CA ASP A 23 -13.06 -11.75 -16.71
C ASP A 23 -13.16 -10.23 -16.45
N ASP A 24 -12.13 -9.63 -15.85
CA ASP A 24 -12.09 -8.23 -15.46
C ASP A 24 -10.93 -7.48 -16.13
N ASP A 25 -10.96 -6.14 -16.13
CA ASP A 25 -9.85 -5.33 -16.64
C ASP A 25 -8.60 -5.39 -15.75
N GLY A 26 -8.77 -5.90 -14.55
CA GLY A 26 -7.71 -6.17 -13.59
C GLY A 26 -7.02 -4.95 -13.01
N LEU A 27 -7.50 -3.73 -13.28
CA LEU A 27 -6.77 -2.52 -12.99
C LEU A 27 -7.13 -1.89 -11.64
N VAL A 28 -6.12 -1.29 -11.03
CA VAL A 28 -6.29 -0.48 -9.82
C VAL A 28 -7.20 0.72 -10.10
N SER A 29 -8.27 0.85 -9.33
CA SER A 29 -9.28 1.90 -9.47
C SER A 29 -9.16 3.00 -8.40
N VAL A 30 -10.01 4.05 -8.50
CA VAL A 30 -10.10 5.13 -7.50
C VAL A 30 -10.64 4.56 -6.17
N PRO A 31 -10.05 4.93 -4.99
CA PRO A 31 -9.04 5.95 -4.78
C PRO A 31 -7.59 5.44 -4.87
N ALA A 32 -7.36 4.15 -5.05
CA ALA A 32 -6.05 3.53 -5.02
C ALA A 32 -5.12 4.03 -6.16
N ASN A 33 -5.68 4.41 -7.31
CA ASN A 33 -4.91 4.94 -8.44
C ASN A 33 -4.37 6.38 -8.23
N ILE A 34 -4.69 7.06 -7.12
CA ILE A 34 -4.19 8.41 -6.81
C ILE A 34 -2.72 8.34 -6.39
N PRO A 35 -1.83 9.22 -6.90
CA PRO A 35 -0.38 9.11 -6.72
C PRO A 35 0.10 8.89 -5.29
N ARG A 36 -0.30 9.75 -4.35
CA ARG A 36 0.17 9.69 -2.95
C ARG A 36 -0.60 8.71 -2.06
N VAL A 37 -1.65 8.07 -2.57
CA VAL A 37 -2.31 6.98 -1.85
C VAL A 37 -1.36 5.77 -1.81
N ILE A 38 -1.25 5.10 -0.67
CA ILE A 38 -0.55 3.83 -0.55
C ILE A 38 -1.52 2.73 -0.99
N THR A 39 -1.21 2.09 -2.10
CA THR A 39 -2.07 1.05 -2.70
C THR A 39 -1.52 -0.32 -2.37
N VAL A 40 -2.39 -1.18 -1.88
CA VAL A 40 -2.03 -2.49 -1.37
C VAL A 40 -2.72 -3.59 -2.16
N GLY A 41 -1.93 -4.44 -2.80
CA GLY A 41 -2.37 -5.71 -3.37
C GLY A 41 -2.40 -6.82 -2.31
N ALA A 42 -2.98 -7.96 -2.65
CA ALA A 42 -3.07 -9.11 -1.76
C ALA A 42 -2.08 -10.21 -2.14
N SER A 43 -1.51 -10.86 -1.12
CA SER A 43 -0.71 -12.07 -1.25
C SER A 43 -1.28 -13.21 -0.40
N THR A 44 -0.89 -14.43 -0.74
CA THR A 44 -1.10 -15.63 0.08
C THR A 44 -0.12 -15.67 1.25
N ILE A 45 -0.29 -16.65 2.13
CA ILE A 45 0.66 -16.92 3.24
C ILE A 45 2.05 -17.33 2.72
N ASP A 46 2.12 -17.91 1.53
CA ASP A 46 3.37 -18.32 0.87
C ASP A 46 4.02 -17.18 0.05
N SER A 47 3.54 -15.96 0.24
CA SER A 47 4.02 -14.75 -0.47
C SER A 47 3.79 -14.77 -1.98
N GLU A 48 2.85 -15.55 -2.47
CA GLU A 48 2.39 -15.49 -3.86
C GLU A 48 1.34 -14.40 -4.02
N VAL A 49 1.41 -13.63 -5.10
CA VAL A 49 0.38 -12.62 -5.39
C VAL A 49 -0.95 -13.31 -5.66
N TRP A 50 -1.99 -12.89 -4.94
CA TRP A 50 -3.33 -13.44 -5.11
C TRP A 50 -3.85 -13.19 -6.53
N ALA A 51 -4.40 -14.24 -7.15
CA ALA A 51 -4.82 -14.19 -8.56
C ALA A 51 -5.85 -13.06 -8.83
N ASN A 52 -6.76 -12.82 -7.90
CA ASN A 52 -7.78 -11.77 -8.03
C ASN A 52 -7.30 -10.39 -7.56
N SER A 53 -6.09 -10.23 -7.05
CA SER A 53 -5.57 -8.90 -6.72
C SER A 53 -5.47 -8.05 -7.99
N SER A 54 -6.09 -6.87 -8.00
CA SER A 54 -5.96 -5.94 -9.12
C SER A 54 -4.51 -5.50 -9.30
N SER A 55 -4.12 -5.32 -10.56
CA SER A 55 -2.79 -4.89 -10.96
C SER A 55 -2.74 -3.40 -11.25
N GLY A 56 -1.59 -2.79 -11.04
CA GLY A 56 -1.34 -1.42 -11.47
C GLY A 56 -1.16 -1.32 -12.97
N SER A 57 -1.35 -0.13 -13.49
CA SER A 57 -0.77 0.26 -14.76
C SER A 57 0.22 1.39 -14.54
N GLN A 58 1.20 1.50 -15.43
CA GLN A 58 2.18 2.59 -15.37
C GLN A 58 1.61 3.91 -15.92
N SER A 59 0.31 3.99 -16.17
CA SER A 59 -0.36 5.20 -16.65
C SER A 59 -1.57 5.57 -15.81
N TYR A 60 -1.91 6.85 -15.81
CA TYR A 60 -3.19 7.37 -15.29
C TYR A 60 -4.30 7.19 -16.33
N ASP A 61 -5.56 7.43 -15.89
CA ASP A 61 -6.76 7.32 -16.73
C ASP A 61 -6.71 8.06 -18.07
N ASN A 62 -5.85 9.05 -18.24
CA ASN A 62 -5.70 9.86 -19.48
C ASN A 62 -4.42 9.51 -20.26
N GLY A 63 -3.80 8.36 -20.02
CA GLY A 63 -2.57 7.93 -20.71
C GLY A 63 -1.30 8.66 -20.26
N VAL A 64 -1.36 9.48 -19.22
CA VAL A 64 -0.17 10.10 -18.63
C VAL A 64 0.62 9.03 -17.87
N GLN A 65 1.90 8.90 -18.18
CA GLN A 65 2.77 7.92 -17.50
C GLN A 65 2.92 8.26 -16.02
N ARG A 66 2.93 7.22 -15.20
CA ARG A 66 3.28 7.35 -13.79
C ARG A 66 4.80 7.48 -13.66
N GLU A 67 5.22 8.27 -12.70
CA GLU A 67 6.61 8.40 -12.33
C GLU A 67 6.83 7.82 -10.93
N HIS A 68 8.01 7.28 -10.68
CA HIS A 68 8.43 6.89 -9.34
C HIS A 68 8.32 8.11 -8.39
N PRO A 69 7.77 8.04 -7.18
CA PRO A 69 7.37 6.84 -6.41
C PRO A 69 5.88 6.47 -6.51
N HIS A 70 5.20 6.76 -7.59
CA HIS A 70 3.75 6.64 -7.69
C HIS A 70 3.28 5.45 -8.55
N PHE A 71 4.15 4.48 -8.80
CA PHE A 71 3.77 3.22 -9.42
C PHE A 71 2.82 2.42 -8.53
N LYS A 72 1.89 1.66 -9.14
CA LYS A 72 0.83 0.94 -8.44
C LYS A 72 0.85 -0.58 -8.74
N PRO A 73 0.48 -1.41 -7.73
CA PRO A 73 0.41 -1.08 -6.30
C PRO A 73 1.79 -0.73 -5.74
N GLU A 74 1.87 -0.14 -4.56
CA GLU A 74 3.16 0.06 -3.91
C GLU A 74 3.71 -1.26 -3.36
N VAL A 75 2.87 -2.00 -2.64
CA VAL A 75 3.26 -3.29 -2.02
C VAL A 75 2.09 -4.27 -2.04
N VAL A 76 2.38 -5.52 -1.76
CA VAL A 76 1.38 -6.51 -1.35
C VAL A 76 1.54 -6.85 0.13
N ALA A 77 0.45 -7.32 0.74
CA ALA A 77 0.43 -7.84 2.09
C ALA A 77 -0.49 -9.07 2.17
N PRO A 78 -0.41 -9.88 3.25
CA PRO A 78 -1.30 -11.03 3.40
C PRO A 78 -2.76 -10.62 3.30
N GLY A 79 -3.52 -11.26 2.41
CA GLY A 79 -4.92 -10.92 2.15
C GLY A 79 -5.76 -12.12 1.71
N VAL A 80 -5.24 -13.34 1.87
CA VAL A 80 -5.95 -14.58 1.49
C VAL A 80 -6.13 -15.45 2.72
N ASP A 81 -7.36 -15.93 2.92
CA ASP A 81 -7.76 -16.78 4.05
C ASP A 81 -7.44 -16.15 5.41
N ILE A 82 -7.64 -14.84 5.52
CA ILE A 82 -7.42 -14.09 6.75
C ILE A 82 -8.55 -14.40 7.74
N ILE A 83 -8.15 -14.96 8.89
CA ILE A 83 -9.10 -15.27 9.98
C ILE A 83 -9.28 -14.04 10.84
N SER A 84 -10.51 -13.61 11.03
CA SER A 84 -10.89 -12.46 11.84
C SER A 84 -12.14 -12.74 12.68
N THR A 85 -12.41 -11.83 13.63
CA THR A 85 -13.62 -11.90 14.45
C THR A 85 -14.86 -11.58 13.64
N GLY A 86 -15.89 -12.35 13.84
CA GLY A 86 -17.20 -12.16 13.23
C GLY A 86 -18.28 -11.81 14.24
N ASN A 87 -19.52 -11.68 13.78
CA ASN A 87 -20.67 -11.45 14.61
C ASN A 87 -20.98 -12.66 15.51
N ASN A 88 -21.61 -12.44 16.66
CA ASN A 88 -22.08 -13.47 17.58
C ASN A 88 -20.97 -14.40 18.10
N ASN A 89 -19.79 -13.87 18.43
CA ASN A 89 -18.62 -14.62 18.90
C ASN A 89 -18.13 -15.69 17.91
N ALA A 90 -18.39 -15.51 16.63
CA ALA A 90 -17.90 -16.39 15.59
C ALA A 90 -16.55 -15.89 15.04
N TRP A 91 -15.84 -16.78 14.37
CA TRP A 91 -14.70 -16.46 13.52
C TRP A 91 -15.14 -16.62 12.07
N TYR A 92 -14.58 -15.82 11.18
CA TYR A 92 -14.76 -15.99 9.75
C TYR A 92 -13.44 -15.82 9.02
N SER A 93 -13.33 -16.42 7.86
CA SER A 93 -12.22 -16.25 6.94
C SER A 93 -12.66 -15.38 5.78
N SER A 94 -11.79 -14.47 5.37
CA SER A 94 -12.01 -13.61 4.20
C SER A 94 -10.75 -13.54 3.33
N SER A 95 -10.95 -13.22 2.06
CA SER A 95 -9.85 -12.99 1.12
C SER A 95 -10.13 -11.73 0.30
N GLY A 96 -9.16 -10.84 0.27
CA GLY A 96 -9.28 -9.58 -0.47
C GLY A 96 -8.10 -8.64 -0.26
N THR A 97 -7.93 -7.71 -1.19
CA THR A 97 -7.01 -6.59 -1.02
C THR A 97 -7.42 -5.68 0.13
N SER A 98 -8.68 -5.74 0.55
CA SER A 98 -9.18 -5.07 1.76
C SER A 98 -8.52 -5.62 3.02
N ASP A 99 -8.40 -6.95 3.16
CA ASP A 99 -7.71 -7.59 4.28
C ASP A 99 -6.22 -7.21 4.29
N ALA A 100 -5.56 -7.25 3.14
CA ALA A 100 -4.17 -6.84 2.99
C ALA A 100 -3.94 -5.36 3.40
N THR A 101 -4.88 -4.48 3.04
CA THR A 101 -4.83 -3.04 3.35
C THR A 101 -4.81 -2.79 4.86
N VAL A 102 -5.50 -3.60 5.65
CA VAL A 102 -5.54 -3.48 7.12
C VAL A 102 -4.15 -3.72 7.72
N PHE A 103 -3.37 -4.68 7.22
CA PHE A 103 -2.01 -4.93 7.70
C PHE A 103 -1.09 -3.74 7.44
N VAL A 104 -1.13 -3.15 6.24
CA VAL A 104 -0.33 -1.95 5.93
C VAL A 104 -0.77 -0.75 6.77
N THR A 105 -2.08 -0.58 6.97
CA THR A 105 -2.62 0.50 7.81
C THR A 105 -2.18 0.34 9.26
N ALA A 106 -2.21 -0.89 9.80
CA ALA A 106 -1.75 -1.17 11.16
C ALA A 106 -0.24 -0.92 11.31
N ALA A 107 0.57 -1.35 10.33
CA ALA A 107 2.01 -1.07 10.31
C ALA A 107 2.30 0.44 10.27
N LEU A 108 1.55 1.19 9.46
CA LEU A 108 1.65 2.65 9.39
C LEU A 108 1.27 3.32 10.73
N ALA A 109 0.24 2.82 11.40
CA ALA A 109 -0.16 3.34 12.71
C ALA A 109 0.95 3.14 13.75
N LEU A 110 1.59 1.96 13.77
CA LEU A 110 2.74 1.67 14.64
C LEU A 110 3.96 2.53 14.26
N LEU A 111 4.19 2.76 12.97
CA LEU A 111 5.24 3.65 12.49
C LEU A 111 5.03 5.09 13.00
N LEU A 112 3.81 5.61 12.88
CA LEU A 112 3.48 6.96 13.34
C LEU A 112 3.49 7.07 14.88
N GLU A 113 3.30 5.97 15.61
CA GLU A 113 3.49 5.95 17.06
C GLU A 113 4.98 5.96 17.44
N ALA A 114 5.79 5.17 16.72
CA ALA A 114 7.24 5.14 16.93
C ALA A 114 7.93 6.45 16.49
N HIS A 115 7.38 7.13 15.49
CA HIS A 115 7.94 8.34 14.87
C HIS A 115 6.89 9.46 14.81
N PRO A 116 6.51 10.08 15.95
CA PRO A 116 5.41 11.06 16.04
C PRO A 116 5.61 12.32 15.17
N GLN A 117 6.85 12.62 14.78
CA GLN A 117 7.20 13.75 13.91
C GLN A 117 6.59 13.63 12.51
N TYR A 118 6.18 12.43 12.08
CA TYR A 118 5.54 12.19 10.77
C TYR A 118 4.01 12.20 10.84
N LYS A 119 3.42 12.40 12.03
CA LYS A 119 1.96 12.57 12.17
C LYS A 119 1.53 13.86 11.47
N PRO A 120 0.43 13.84 10.69
CA PRO A 120 -0.11 15.06 10.07
C PRO A 120 -0.34 16.16 11.09
N GLN A 121 0.12 17.37 10.79
CA GLN A 121 -0.04 18.56 11.60
C GLN A 121 -0.71 19.68 10.78
N GLN A 122 -1.12 20.75 11.46
CA GLN A 122 -1.65 21.92 10.76
C GLN A 122 -0.55 22.53 9.88
N GLY A 123 -0.80 22.63 8.59
CA GLY A 123 0.16 23.12 7.60
C GLY A 123 1.06 22.02 6.97
N SER A 124 0.87 20.75 7.35
CA SER A 124 1.54 19.65 6.63
C SER A 124 1.16 19.64 5.16
N ASP A 125 2.10 19.16 4.34
CA ASP A 125 1.89 18.88 2.92
C ASP A 125 2.14 17.39 2.61
N GLY A 126 2.05 17.03 1.33
CA GLY A 126 2.24 15.63 0.92
C GLY A 126 3.69 15.13 0.91
N SER A 127 4.69 15.95 1.23
CA SER A 127 6.12 15.57 1.13
C SER A 127 6.50 14.43 2.07
N CYS A 128 5.95 14.44 3.28
CA CYS A 128 6.13 13.34 4.23
C CYS A 128 5.57 12.02 3.73
N ILE A 129 4.45 12.05 3.02
CA ILE A 129 3.84 10.84 2.46
C ILE A 129 4.81 10.20 1.46
N ASP A 130 5.41 11.01 0.58
CA ASP A 130 6.35 10.51 -0.41
C ASP A 130 7.56 9.85 0.27
N ALA A 131 8.14 10.49 1.30
CA ALA A 131 9.25 9.94 2.06
C ALA A 131 8.92 8.60 2.76
N ILE A 132 7.76 8.52 3.42
CA ILE A 132 7.29 7.31 4.10
C ILE A 132 6.99 6.19 3.09
N LYS A 133 6.45 6.53 1.91
CA LYS A 133 6.27 5.59 0.80
C LYS A 133 7.60 5.08 0.25
N PHE A 134 8.60 5.95 0.09
CA PHE A 134 9.94 5.52 -0.34
C PHE A 134 10.53 4.47 0.59
N ALA A 135 10.44 4.69 1.90
CA ALA A 135 10.90 3.72 2.89
C ALA A 135 10.10 2.41 2.83
N LEU A 136 8.77 2.48 2.66
CA LEU A 136 7.92 1.29 2.46
C LEU A 136 8.39 0.46 1.27
N MET A 137 8.58 1.10 0.12
CA MET A 137 8.97 0.45 -1.12
C MET A 137 10.40 -0.12 -1.04
N GLY A 138 11.32 0.64 -0.42
CA GLY A 138 12.72 0.24 -0.26
C GLY A 138 12.94 -0.91 0.71
N THR A 139 12.01 -1.13 1.63
CA THR A 139 12.08 -2.22 2.63
C THR A 139 11.18 -3.41 2.30
N ALA A 140 10.36 -3.32 1.25
CA ALA A 140 9.55 -4.43 0.80
C ALA A 140 10.42 -5.59 0.33
N GLN A 141 9.99 -6.83 0.59
CA GLN A 141 10.68 -8.02 0.09
C GLN A 141 10.24 -8.29 -1.36
N PRO A 142 11.14 -8.17 -2.34
CA PRO A 142 10.80 -8.46 -3.73
C PRO A 142 10.24 -9.88 -3.91
N LEU A 143 9.19 -10.01 -4.72
CA LEU A 143 8.56 -11.30 -5.05
C LEU A 143 8.90 -11.78 -6.48
N HIS A 144 9.70 -11.01 -7.21
CA HIS A 144 10.14 -11.32 -8.56
C HIS A 144 11.63 -10.99 -8.73
N GLU A 145 12.26 -11.58 -9.71
CA GLU A 145 13.66 -11.30 -10.02
C GLU A 145 13.83 -9.88 -10.58
N GLY A 146 14.91 -9.21 -10.18
CA GLY A 146 15.26 -7.87 -10.66
C GLY A 146 14.96 -6.73 -9.68
N GLY A 147 14.19 -6.96 -8.62
CA GLY A 147 13.99 -5.99 -7.51
C GLY A 147 13.34 -4.66 -7.89
N LEU A 148 12.83 -4.54 -9.11
CA LEU A 148 12.10 -3.36 -9.60
C LEU A 148 10.60 -3.50 -9.33
N HIS A 149 9.85 -2.42 -9.56
CA HIS A 149 8.39 -2.47 -9.49
C HIS A 149 7.78 -3.42 -10.52
N ASP A 150 6.82 -4.22 -10.08
CA ASP A 150 5.98 -5.08 -10.90
C ASP A 150 4.51 -4.69 -10.72
N ASP A 151 3.71 -4.73 -11.80
CA ASP A 151 2.32 -4.25 -11.78
C ASP A 151 1.39 -5.09 -10.90
N ARG A 152 1.78 -6.30 -10.49
CA ARG A 152 1.01 -7.17 -9.62
C ARG A 152 1.47 -7.16 -8.17
N SER A 153 2.79 -7.24 -7.95
CA SER A 153 3.40 -7.33 -6.62
C SER A 153 3.88 -5.97 -6.07
N GLY A 154 3.86 -4.93 -6.89
CA GLY A 154 4.47 -3.66 -6.53
C GLY A 154 5.99 -3.81 -6.33
N TYR A 155 6.51 -3.23 -5.28
CA TYR A 155 7.91 -3.40 -4.88
C TYR A 155 8.14 -4.68 -4.04
N GLY A 156 7.05 -5.41 -3.71
CA GLY A 156 7.11 -6.69 -3.01
C GLY A 156 6.22 -6.76 -1.78
N GLN A 157 6.52 -7.77 -0.94
CA GLN A 157 5.79 -8.07 0.29
C GLN A 157 6.14 -7.09 1.41
N LEU A 158 5.13 -6.58 2.12
CA LEU A 158 5.30 -5.73 3.30
C LEU A 158 6.26 -6.36 4.33
N GLN A 159 7.25 -5.58 4.76
CA GLN A 159 8.16 -5.88 5.87
C GLN A 159 7.99 -4.81 6.96
N ALA A 160 6.96 -4.93 7.79
CA ALA A 160 6.52 -3.88 8.72
C ALA A 160 7.64 -3.40 9.66
N MET A 161 8.41 -4.31 10.27
CA MET A 161 9.49 -3.93 11.19
C MET A 161 10.64 -3.25 10.47
N SER A 162 11.00 -3.71 9.26
CA SER A 162 12.04 -3.08 8.45
C SER A 162 11.61 -1.67 8.05
N TRP A 163 10.36 -1.47 7.65
CA TRP A 163 9.80 -0.18 7.31
C TRP A 163 9.85 0.82 8.48
N ILE A 164 9.37 0.41 9.66
CA ILE A 164 9.39 1.25 10.88
C ILE A 164 10.83 1.66 11.23
N THR A 165 11.78 0.72 11.15
CA THR A 165 13.19 0.96 11.46
C THR A 165 13.84 1.90 10.46
N GLU A 166 13.62 1.67 9.15
CA GLU A 166 14.20 2.46 8.06
C GLU A 166 13.76 3.93 8.14
N VAL A 167 12.47 4.18 8.39
CA VAL A 167 11.93 5.54 8.55
C VAL A 167 12.63 6.29 9.68
N GLY A 168 13.00 5.60 10.77
CA GLY A 168 13.75 6.22 11.86
C GLY A 168 15.19 6.62 11.50
N GLN A 169 15.75 6.04 10.44
CA GLN A 169 17.15 6.26 10.05
C GLN A 169 17.31 7.21 8.87
N THR A 170 16.40 7.18 7.90
CA THR A 170 16.62 7.78 6.57
C THR A 170 15.58 8.80 6.14
N ALA A 171 14.39 8.78 6.71
CA ALA A 171 13.32 9.67 6.27
C ALA A 171 13.61 11.13 6.66
N PRO A 172 13.38 12.09 5.76
CA PRO A 172 13.62 13.50 6.06
C PRO A 172 12.67 13.99 7.16
N VAL A 173 13.11 15.00 7.89
CA VAL A 173 12.23 15.74 8.80
C VAL A 173 11.19 16.44 7.95
N CYS A 174 9.94 16.15 8.19
CA CYS A 174 8.80 16.84 7.58
C CYS A 174 8.60 18.19 8.29
N ASN A 175 8.60 19.26 7.55
CA ASN A 175 8.33 20.60 8.07
C ASN A 175 6.84 20.92 8.04
#